data_84bc894bc5e0f192ea0fbd379d88eaa8
#
_entry.id   84bc894bc5e0f192ea0fbd379d88eaa8
#
_cell.length_a   1.000
_cell.length_b   1.000
_cell.length_c   1.000
_cell.angle_alpha   90.00
_cell.angle_beta   90.00
_cell.angle_gamma   90.00
#
_symmetry.space_group_name_H-M   'P 1'
#
loop_
_entity.id
_entity.type
_entity.pdbx_description
1 polymer ?
#
loop_
_entity_poly.entity_id
_entity_poly.type
_entity_poly.pdbx_seq_one_letter_code
_entity_poly.pdbx_strand_id
1 'polypeptide(L)'
;MTKTLKIIEVKSEIGAGTRGASLGVDAIKIAALDFGSRFFKKHKSIEVPNENHLLLEGTGSPYAKRISGILTMVERVSDQVRTTLEEKEFPVVLAGDHSTAAGTIAGIKAAFPKSKLGVIWIDAHADIHSPYTTPSGNMHGMPLAMSLDEDNLESKVNKLDQETINYWFQLKNVGNIAPKINYRDLVLISARDMEKPEEYLLKKNKVKIFTTADVRKRGVERTVIDTLVYLDHCDLIYVSFDVDSMDPTASRGTGTPVAQGLTEREAGKLMSGLITNQKVCCFEIVEVNPTLDRENQMAEHAFEILIKATNAFRNE
;
A
#
# COMPACT_ATOMS: atom_id res chain seq x y z
N MET A 1 -8.15 -5.56 -24.59
CA MET A 1 -8.72 -6.76 -23.91
C MET A 1 -9.18 -6.35 -22.53
N THR A 2 -10.43 -6.62 -22.16
CA THR A 2 -10.94 -6.36 -20.80
C THR A 2 -10.18 -7.23 -19.82
N LYS A 3 -9.48 -6.61 -18.84
CA LYS A 3 -8.79 -7.34 -17.78
C LYS A 3 -9.81 -8.01 -16.86
N THR A 4 -9.66 -9.32 -16.60
CA THR A 4 -10.44 -10.00 -15.56
C THR A 4 -9.91 -9.63 -14.19
N LEU A 5 -10.74 -8.97 -13.39
CA LEU A 5 -10.34 -8.54 -12.05
C LEU A 5 -10.47 -9.68 -11.03
N LYS A 6 -9.46 -9.82 -10.18
CA LYS A 6 -9.46 -10.69 -9.01
C LYS A 6 -9.28 -9.83 -7.76
N ILE A 7 -10.26 -9.88 -6.87
CA ILE A 7 -10.16 -9.18 -5.58
C ILE A 7 -9.39 -10.06 -4.59
N ILE A 8 -8.32 -9.53 -4.01
CA ILE A 8 -7.55 -10.18 -2.96
C ILE A 8 -7.83 -9.45 -1.66
N GLU A 9 -8.46 -10.14 -0.70
CA GLU A 9 -8.87 -9.58 0.58
C GLU A 9 -7.82 -9.93 1.64
N VAL A 10 -7.18 -8.93 2.20
CA VAL A 10 -6.12 -9.09 3.21
C VAL A 10 -6.56 -8.43 4.50
N LYS A 11 -7.35 -9.14 5.30
CA LYS A 11 -7.94 -8.63 6.55
C LYS A 11 -6.94 -8.72 7.72
N SER A 12 -5.75 -8.15 7.56
CA SER A 12 -4.69 -8.08 8.58
C SER A 12 -4.60 -6.69 9.18
N GLU A 13 -4.36 -6.61 10.50
CA GLU A 13 -4.06 -5.36 11.19
C GLU A 13 -2.89 -5.49 12.18
N ILE A 14 -2.14 -6.60 12.09
CA ILE A 14 -1.07 -6.87 13.05
C ILE A 14 0.12 -5.93 12.92
N GLY A 15 0.26 -5.25 11.77
CA GLY A 15 1.26 -4.22 11.51
C GLY A 15 0.86 -2.83 11.98
N ALA A 16 -0.45 -2.57 12.17
CA ALA A 16 -0.97 -1.28 12.55
C ALA A 16 -0.76 -0.93 14.04
N GLY A 17 -0.71 0.37 14.33
CA GLY A 17 -0.69 0.91 15.68
C GLY A 17 -2.06 0.93 16.35
N THR A 18 -3.13 1.06 15.57
CA THR A 18 -4.54 1.10 16.01
C THR A 18 -5.24 -0.21 15.69
N ARG A 19 -6.47 -0.39 16.21
CA ARG A 19 -7.30 -1.57 15.94
C ARG A 19 -8.45 -1.18 15.02
N GLY A 20 -8.93 -2.13 14.20
CA GLY A 20 -10.10 -1.99 13.34
C GLY A 20 -9.81 -1.95 11.84
N ALA A 21 -8.56 -1.80 11.40
CA ALA A 21 -8.21 -1.82 9.98
C ALA A 21 -8.55 -3.17 9.31
N SER A 22 -8.50 -4.28 10.04
CA SER A 22 -8.92 -5.60 9.55
C SER A 22 -10.40 -5.67 9.12
N LEU A 23 -11.23 -4.76 9.62
CA LEU A 23 -12.65 -4.63 9.26
C LEU A 23 -12.87 -3.77 8.01
N GLY A 24 -11.84 -3.09 7.51
CA GLY A 24 -11.92 -2.15 6.39
C GLY A 24 -12.45 -2.78 5.11
N VAL A 25 -12.02 -3.99 4.79
CA VAL A 25 -12.49 -4.73 3.62
C VAL A 25 -14.01 -4.98 3.68
N ASP A 26 -14.51 -5.41 4.84
CA ASP A 26 -15.94 -5.66 5.02
C ASP A 26 -16.74 -4.34 5.04
N ALA A 27 -16.17 -3.28 5.58
CA ALA A 27 -16.76 -1.93 5.54
C ALA A 27 -16.91 -1.42 4.08
N ILE A 28 -15.93 -1.64 3.22
CA ILE A 28 -16.01 -1.33 1.77
C ILE A 28 -17.10 -2.16 1.08
N LYS A 29 -17.28 -3.43 1.47
CA LYS A 29 -18.37 -4.28 0.94
C LYS A 29 -19.74 -3.77 1.39
N ILE A 30 -19.87 -3.31 2.63
CA ILE A 30 -21.09 -2.68 3.14
C ILE A 30 -21.40 -1.44 2.31
N ALA A 31 -20.44 -0.53 2.13
CA ALA A 31 -20.59 0.64 1.27
C ALA A 31 -21.07 0.28 -0.14
N ALA A 32 -20.52 -0.78 -0.73
CA ALA A 32 -20.97 -1.27 -2.03
C ALA A 32 -22.45 -1.69 -2.04
N LEU A 33 -22.94 -2.31 -0.96
CA LEU A 33 -24.35 -2.69 -0.83
C LEU A 33 -25.23 -1.46 -0.68
N ASP A 34 -24.83 -0.48 0.11
CA ASP A 34 -25.57 0.76 0.34
C ASP A 34 -25.70 1.58 -0.95
N PHE A 35 -24.66 1.57 -1.80
CA PHE A 35 -24.73 2.13 -3.16
C PHE A 35 -25.48 1.25 -4.18
N GLY A 36 -26.07 0.13 -3.78
CA GLY A 36 -26.78 -0.81 -4.66
C GLY A 36 -25.86 -1.45 -5.72
N SER A 37 -24.56 -1.47 -5.49
CA SER A 37 -23.57 -1.98 -6.44
C SER A 37 -23.50 -3.50 -6.43
N ARG A 38 -23.31 -4.07 -7.62
CA ARG A 38 -23.10 -5.50 -7.81
C ARG A 38 -21.61 -5.86 -8.01
N PHE A 39 -20.69 -4.95 -7.64
CA PHE A 39 -19.25 -5.09 -7.90
C PHE A 39 -18.70 -6.40 -7.36
N PHE A 40 -18.84 -6.67 -6.06
CA PHE A 40 -18.33 -7.90 -5.42
C PHE A 40 -19.10 -9.17 -5.83
N LYS A 41 -20.29 -9.05 -6.44
CA LYS A 41 -20.96 -10.19 -7.06
C LYS A 41 -20.40 -10.51 -8.44
N LYS A 42 -19.88 -9.51 -9.16
CA LYS A 42 -19.34 -9.67 -10.54
C LYS A 42 -17.89 -10.13 -10.55
N HIS A 43 -17.11 -9.73 -9.54
CA HIS A 43 -15.69 -10.03 -9.46
C HIS A 43 -15.42 -11.08 -8.38
N LYS A 44 -14.66 -12.12 -8.74
CA LYS A 44 -14.26 -13.14 -7.79
C LYS A 44 -13.35 -12.54 -6.73
N SER A 45 -13.58 -12.88 -5.47
CA SER A 45 -12.68 -12.56 -4.38
C SER A 45 -12.07 -13.79 -3.74
N ILE A 46 -10.88 -13.63 -3.19
CA ILE A 46 -10.21 -14.60 -2.37
C ILE A 46 -9.67 -13.91 -1.12
N GLU A 47 -9.93 -14.49 0.04
CA GLU A 47 -9.42 -14.00 1.31
C GLU A 47 -8.11 -14.71 1.64
N VAL A 48 -7.07 -13.92 1.96
CA VAL A 48 -5.78 -14.43 2.45
C VAL A 48 -5.93 -14.70 3.95
N PRO A 49 -5.60 -15.92 4.44
CA PRO A 49 -5.64 -16.21 5.86
C PRO A 49 -4.78 -15.23 6.66
N ASN A 50 -5.33 -14.65 7.74
CA ASN A 50 -4.66 -13.64 8.54
C ASN A 50 -4.04 -14.23 9.82
N GLU A 51 -3.21 -13.39 10.49
CA GLU A 51 -2.54 -13.70 11.76
C GLU A 51 -3.04 -12.81 12.91
N ASN A 52 -4.28 -12.30 12.84
CA ASN A 52 -4.81 -11.36 13.82
C ASN A 52 -4.93 -11.93 15.25
N HIS A 53 -4.90 -13.26 15.41
CA HIS A 53 -4.82 -13.88 16.74
C HIS A 53 -3.59 -13.42 17.54
N LEU A 54 -2.49 -13.03 16.86
CA LEU A 54 -1.28 -12.47 17.48
C LEU A 54 -1.51 -11.12 18.17
N LEU A 55 -2.65 -10.46 17.93
CA LEU A 55 -3.02 -9.25 18.64
C LEU A 55 -3.33 -9.50 20.13
N LEU A 56 -3.68 -10.73 20.47
CA LEU A 56 -3.93 -11.17 21.84
C LEU A 56 -2.65 -11.58 22.59
N GLU A 57 -1.52 -11.60 21.89
CA GLU A 57 -0.22 -12.01 22.40
C GLU A 57 0.71 -10.80 22.63
N GLY A 58 1.90 -11.05 23.18
CA GLY A 58 2.95 -10.04 23.28
C GLY A 58 3.44 -9.57 21.93
N THR A 59 3.92 -8.33 21.85
CA THR A 59 4.36 -7.73 20.58
C THR A 59 5.70 -8.28 20.06
N GLY A 60 6.42 -9.05 20.84
CA GLY A 60 7.79 -9.48 20.52
C GLY A 60 8.76 -8.30 20.55
N SER A 61 9.49 -8.07 19.46
CA SER A 61 10.40 -6.92 19.35
C SER A 61 9.66 -5.58 19.45
N PRO A 62 10.16 -4.63 20.28
CA PRO A 62 9.54 -3.30 20.37
C PRO A 62 9.69 -2.48 19.10
N TYR A 63 10.68 -2.80 18.25
CA TYR A 63 10.98 -2.07 17.01
C TYR A 63 10.54 -2.81 15.73
N ALA A 64 9.90 -3.95 15.89
CA ALA A 64 9.34 -4.75 14.81
C ALA A 64 8.23 -5.64 15.38
N LYS A 65 7.13 -5.01 15.77
CA LYS A 65 6.03 -5.67 16.47
C LYS A 65 5.44 -6.79 15.64
N ARG A 66 5.35 -8.00 16.23
CA ARG A 66 4.78 -9.20 15.59
C ARG A 66 5.44 -9.56 14.26
N ILE A 67 6.75 -9.30 14.14
CA ILE A 67 7.49 -9.45 12.88
C ILE A 67 7.36 -10.84 12.25
N SER A 68 7.27 -11.91 13.04
CA SER A 68 7.05 -13.28 12.55
C SER A 68 5.70 -13.44 11.86
N GLY A 69 4.64 -12.86 12.44
CA GLY A 69 3.31 -12.83 11.83
C GLY A 69 3.27 -11.97 10.57
N ILE A 70 3.98 -10.83 10.58
CA ILE A 70 4.12 -9.99 9.39
C ILE A 70 4.82 -10.77 8.26
N LEU A 71 5.88 -11.54 8.57
CA LEU A 71 6.53 -12.39 7.56
C LEU A 71 5.53 -13.37 6.94
N THR A 72 4.77 -14.07 7.77
CA THR A 72 3.73 -15.00 7.31
C THR A 72 2.70 -14.30 6.41
N MET A 73 2.25 -13.10 6.79
CA MET A 73 1.31 -12.33 5.97
C MET A 73 1.91 -11.92 4.64
N VAL A 74 3.13 -11.39 4.64
CA VAL A 74 3.85 -10.96 3.43
C VAL A 74 4.06 -12.14 2.47
N GLU A 75 4.43 -13.33 2.97
CA GLU A 75 4.56 -14.55 2.17
C GLU A 75 3.24 -14.97 1.54
N ARG A 76 2.16 -15.05 2.32
CA ARG A 76 0.83 -15.44 1.82
C ARG A 76 0.30 -14.45 0.75
N VAL A 77 0.44 -13.16 0.99
CA VAL A 77 0.03 -12.12 0.01
C VAL A 77 0.87 -12.24 -1.24
N SER A 78 2.19 -12.43 -1.10
CA SER A 78 3.10 -12.63 -2.23
C SER A 78 2.69 -13.81 -3.10
N ASP A 79 2.40 -14.96 -2.51
CA ASP A 79 1.96 -16.15 -3.22
C ASP A 79 0.62 -15.94 -3.92
N GLN A 80 -0.35 -15.27 -3.25
CA GLN A 80 -1.66 -15.03 -3.83
C GLN A 80 -1.61 -14.05 -5.01
N VAL A 81 -0.82 -12.96 -4.88
CA VAL A 81 -0.64 -11.97 -5.97
C VAL A 81 0.08 -12.63 -7.14
N ARG A 82 1.16 -13.39 -6.90
CA ARG A 82 1.88 -14.13 -7.93
C ARG A 82 0.94 -15.06 -8.69
N THR A 83 0.20 -15.90 -7.99
CA THR A 83 -0.75 -16.85 -8.60
C THR A 83 -1.78 -16.14 -9.47
N THR A 84 -2.37 -15.04 -8.97
CA THR A 84 -3.34 -14.23 -9.72
C THR A 84 -2.77 -13.69 -11.02
N LEU A 85 -1.53 -13.19 -11.00
CA LEU A 85 -0.85 -12.67 -12.19
C LEU A 85 -0.47 -13.79 -13.18
N GLU A 86 -0.04 -14.96 -12.69
CA GLU A 86 0.26 -16.13 -13.52
C GLU A 86 -1.02 -16.67 -14.21
N GLU A 87 -2.19 -16.57 -13.55
CA GLU A 87 -3.50 -16.87 -14.10
C GLU A 87 -4.00 -15.80 -15.10
N LYS A 88 -3.20 -14.75 -15.34
CA LYS A 88 -3.53 -13.60 -16.22
C LYS A 88 -4.77 -12.82 -15.76
N GLU A 89 -5.09 -12.89 -14.49
CA GLU A 89 -6.06 -12.02 -13.83
C GLU A 89 -5.36 -10.76 -13.29
N PHE A 90 -6.11 -9.68 -13.16
CA PHE A 90 -5.60 -8.41 -12.63
C PHE A 90 -5.90 -8.32 -11.13
N PRO A 91 -4.89 -8.36 -10.24
CA PRO A 91 -5.10 -8.27 -8.81
C PRO A 91 -5.51 -6.85 -8.38
N VAL A 92 -6.61 -6.79 -7.64
CA VAL A 92 -7.04 -5.63 -6.87
C VAL A 92 -6.98 -6.04 -5.41
N VAL A 93 -6.03 -5.50 -4.67
CA VAL A 93 -5.83 -5.85 -3.26
C VAL A 93 -6.63 -4.87 -2.39
N LEU A 94 -7.44 -5.40 -1.50
CA LEU A 94 -8.09 -4.64 -0.43
C LEU A 94 -7.48 -5.13 0.86
N ALA A 95 -6.69 -4.29 1.52
CA ALA A 95 -5.95 -4.70 2.71
C ALA A 95 -6.33 -3.87 3.94
N GLY A 96 -6.08 -4.43 5.11
CA GLY A 96 -6.22 -3.75 6.37
C GLY A 96 -5.08 -2.78 6.59
N ASP A 97 -3.95 -3.23 7.15
CA ASP A 97 -2.79 -2.36 7.34
C ASP A 97 -1.81 -2.41 6.16
N HIS A 98 -1.04 -1.34 5.99
CA HIS A 98 -0.14 -1.12 4.85
C HIS A 98 1.10 -2.04 4.84
N SER A 99 1.41 -2.75 5.94
CA SER A 99 2.58 -3.65 5.98
C SER A 99 2.55 -4.74 4.91
N THR A 100 1.35 -5.18 4.53
CA THR A 100 1.14 -6.27 3.57
C THR A 100 1.42 -5.89 2.12
N ALA A 101 1.56 -4.59 1.80
CA ALA A 101 1.98 -4.11 0.48
C ALA A 101 3.38 -4.63 0.08
N ALA A 102 4.26 -4.92 1.06
CA ALA A 102 5.51 -5.61 0.79
C ALA A 102 5.30 -6.98 0.14
N GLY A 103 4.23 -7.68 0.53
CA GLY A 103 3.80 -8.95 -0.08
C GLY A 103 3.27 -8.75 -1.50
N THR A 104 2.48 -7.71 -1.73
CA THR A 104 2.00 -7.35 -3.08
C THR A 104 3.17 -7.09 -4.02
N ILE A 105 4.15 -6.28 -3.62
CA ILE A 105 5.37 -6.00 -4.40
C ILE A 105 6.18 -7.28 -4.63
N ALA A 106 6.35 -8.12 -3.60
CA ALA A 106 7.07 -9.39 -3.71
C ALA A 106 6.39 -10.35 -4.68
N GLY A 107 5.06 -10.46 -4.64
CA GLY A 107 4.27 -11.31 -5.54
C GLY A 107 4.36 -10.87 -7.01
N ILE A 108 4.30 -9.55 -7.27
CA ILE A 108 4.51 -9.02 -8.63
C ILE A 108 5.91 -9.38 -9.12
N LYS A 109 6.93 -9.19 -8.29
CA LYS A 109 8.32 -9.51 -8.66
C LYS A 109 8.54 -11.02 -8.82
N ALA A 110 7.87 -11.86 -8.04
CA ALA A 110 7.94 -13.31 -8.20
C ALA A 110 7.28 -13.79 -9.51
N ALA A 111 6.17 -13.17 -9.92
CA ALA A 111 5.53 -13.44 -11.22
C ALA A 111 6.39 -12.93 -12.40
N PHE A 112 7.07 -11.80 -12.25
CA PHE A 112 7.85 -11.15 -13.30
C PHE A 112 9.27 -10.77 -12.82
N PRO A 113 10.14 -11.76 -12.53
CA PRO A 113 11.42 -11.51 -11.85
C PRO A 113 12.39 -10.61 -12.63
N LYS A 114 12.29 -10.60 -13.96
CA LYS A 114 13.17 -9.80 -14.84
C LYS A 114 12.64 -8.40 -15.13
N SER A 115 11.34 -8.14 -14.89
CA SER A 115 10.71 -6.85 -15.18
C SER A 115 11.10 -5.81 -14.14
N LYS A 116 11.31 -4.57 -14.60
CA LYS A 116 11.45 -3.42 -13.72
C LYS A 116 10.08 -3.00 -13.23
N LEU A 117 9.89 -2.96 -11.93
CA LEU A 117 8.64 -2.58 -11.29
C LEU A 117 8.73 -1.13 -10.80
N GLY A 118 7.88 -0.26 -11.37
CA GLY A 118 7.62 1.06 -10.84
C GLY A 118 6.57 0.98 -9.73
N VAL A 119 6.76 1.76 -8.67
CA VAL A 119 5.81 1.85 -7.54
C VAL A 119 5.31 3.28 -7.41
N ILE A 120 4.00 3.44 -7.41
CA ILE A 120 3.32 4.70 -7.10
C ILE A 120 2.67 4.53 -5.72
N TRP A 121 3.15 5.32 -4.75
CA TRP A 121 2.74 5.27 -3.36
C TRP A 121 1.95 6.54 -3.03
N ILE A 122 0.62 6.42 -2.93
CA ILE A 122 -0.28 7.53 -2.65
C ILE A 122 -0.64 7.45 -1.17
N ASP A 123 -0.05 8.33 -0.35
CA ASP A 123 -0.01 8.19 1.09
C ASP A 123 0.31 9.54 1.75
N ALA A 124 -0.09 9.74 3.00
CA ALA A 124 0.40 10.84 3.82
C ALA A 124 1.85 10.63 4.28
N HIS A 125 2.27 9.36 4.42
CA HIS A 125 3.53 8.90 4.97
C HIS A 125 4.48 8.40 3.87
N ALA A 126 5.70 8.06 4.26
CA ALA A 126 6.67 7.48 3.32
C ALA A 126 6.83 5.97 3.48
N ASP A 127 6.44 5.41 4.61
CA ASP A 127 6.48 3.97 4.93
C ASP A 127 7.80 3.28 4.60
N ILE A 128 8.90 4.01 4.85
CA ILE A 128 10.27 3.61 4.52
C ILE A 128 11.17 3.47 5.77
N HIS A 129 10.55 3.37 6.95
CA HIS A 129 11.27 3.00 8.16
C HIS A 129 11.78 1.56 8.09
N SER A 130 12.86 1.31 8.81
CA SER A 130 13.31 -0.04 9.16
C SER A 130 13.18 -0.25 10.68
N PRO A 131 13.33 -1.47 11.19
CA PRO A 131 13.43 -1.70 12.63
C PRO A 131 14.53 -0.88 13.31
N TYR A 132 15.57 -0.51 12.56
CA TYR A 132 16.67 0.31 13.09
C TYR A 132 16.30 1.78 13.30
N THR A 133 15.26 2.29 12.63
CA THR A 133 14.94 3.74 12.62
C THR A 133 13.55 4.08 13.13
N THR A 134 12.65 3.11 13.19
CA THR A 134 11.26 3.33 13.59
C THR A 134 11.12 3.86 15.02
N PRO A 135 10.28 4.86 15.27
CA PRO A 135 9.97 5.31 16.63
C PRO A 135 8.92 4.41 17.31
N SER A 136 8.05 3.78 16.55
CA SER A 136 6.88 3.04 17.07
C SER A 136 7.04 1.52 17.06
N GLY A 137 7.84 0.98 16.13
CA GLY A 137 7.93 -0.45 15.86
C GLY A 137 6.71 -1.05 15.13
N ASN A 138 5.75 -0.22 14.71
CA ASN A 138 4.61 -0.67 13.92
C ASN A 138 5.06 -0.95 12.48
N MET A 139 4.75 -2.15 11.99
CA MET A 139 5.30 -2.63 10.72
C MET A 139 4.65 -2.04 9.48
N HIS A 140 3.47 -1.38 9.61
CA HIS A 140 2.83 -0.71 8.49
C HIS A 140 3.66 0.46 7.94
N GLY A 141 4.54 1.08 8.74
CA GLY A 141 5.46 2.12 8.27
C GLY A 141 6.77 1.58 7.63
N MET A 142 6.83 0.30 7.22
CA MET A 142 8.08 -0.32 6.75
C MET A 142 8.03 -1.01 5.37
N PRO A 143 6.89 -1.13 4.66
CA PRO A 143 6.80 -1.97 3.46
C PRO A 143 7.72 -1.53 2.32
N LEU A 144 7.99 -0.23 2.18
CA LEU A 144 8.92 0.25 1.16
C LEU A 144 10.38 -0.08 1.52
N ALA A 145 10.78 -0.02 2.79
CA ALA A 145 12.11 -0.44 3.21
C ALA A 145 12.33 -1.95 2.97
N MET A 146 11.31 -2.80 3.25
CA MET A 146 11.35 -4.23 2.92
C MET A 146 11.56 -4.46 1.42
N SER A 147 10.91 -3.64 0.58
CA SER A 147 10.95 -3.79 -0.88
C SER A 147 12.23 -3.25 -1.51
N LEU A 148 12.85 -2.25 -0.88
CA LEU A 148 14.10 -1.62 -1.29
C LEU A 148 15.36 -2.32 -0.75
N ASP A 149 15.22 -3.35 0.12
CA ASP A 149 16.31 -3.96 0.90
C ASP A 149 17.07 -2.93 1.74
N GLU A 150 16.34 -2.00 2.37
CA GLU A 150 16.92 -0.84 3.06
C GLU A 150 16.87 -1.00 4.58
N ASP A 151 18.00 -0.84 5.23
CA ASP A 151 18.16 -0.85 6.69
C ASP A 151 18.24 0.57 7.27
N ASN A 152 18.65 1.54 6.49
CA ASN A 152 18.93 2.92 6.90
C ASN A 152 19.86 3.01 8.13
N LEU A 153 20.97 2.30 8.07
CA LEU A 153 21.92 2.22 9.19
C LEU A 153 22.57 3.57 9.55
N GLU A 154 22.62 4.50 8.59
CA GLU A 154 23.16 5.86 8.82
C GLU A 154 22.25 6.68 9.77
N SER A 155 20.95 6.36 9.79
CA SER A 155 19.97 6.99 10.69
C SER A 155 19.58 6.08 11.87
N LYS A 156 20.34 5.02 12.13
CA LYS A 156 20.06 4.03 13.17
C LYS A 156 19.98 4.65 14.56
N VAL A 157 18.88 4.40 15.23
CA VAL A 157 18.62 4.78 16.63
C VAL A 157 18.29 3.58 17.53
N ASN A 158 17.83 2.48 16.95
CA ASN A 158 17.38 1.29 17.67
C ASN A 158 18.43 0.19 17.64
N LYS A 159 18.58 -0.52 18.77
CA LYS A 159 19.39 -1.74 18.86
C LYS A 159 18.47 -2.96 18.79
N LEU A 160 18.66 -3.80 17.79
CA LEU A 160 17.86 -5.00 17.57
C LEU A 160 18.54 -6.23 18.18
N ASP A 161 17.73 -7.19 18.61
CA ASP A 161 18.18 -8.56 18.91
C ASP A 161 18.37 -9.37 17.62
N GLN A 162 19.02 -10.53 17.74
CA GLN A 162 19.36 -11.36 16.60
C GLN A 162 18.13 -11.98 15.92
N GLU A 163 17.08 -12.26 16.68
CA GLU A 163 15.85 -12.82 16.16
C GLU A 163 15.15 -11.80 15.25
N THR A 164 15.00 -10.55 15.70
CA THR A 164 14.47 -9.44 14.91
C THR A 164 15.28 -9.22 13.63
N ILE A 165 16.62 -9.26 13.72
CA ILE A 165 17.50 -9.11 12.53
C ILE A 165 17.23 -10.24 11.52
N ASN A 166 17.09 -11.48 12.01
CA ASN A 166 16.84 -12.63 11.15
C ASN A 166 15.48 -12.54 10.43
N TYR A 167 14.40 -12.17 11.14
CA TYR A 167 13.08 -11.97 10.54
C TYR A 167 13.08 -10.80 9.55
N TRP A 168 13.75 -9.70 9.90
CA TRP A 168 13.87 -8.54 9.00
C TRP A 168 14.58 -8.92 7.69
N PHE A 169 15.66 -9.69 7.79
CA PHE A 169 16.34 -10.22 6.61
C PHE A 169 15.41 -11.10 5.77
N GLN A 170 14.64 -12.00 6.39
CA GLN A 170 13.68 -12.85 5.69
C GLN A 170 12.60 -12.02 4.97
N LEU A 171 12.02 -11.01 5.63
CA LEU A 171 11.04 -10.10 5.04
C LEU A 171 11.58 -9.41 3.78
N LYS A 172 12.81 -8.89 3.85
CA LYS A 172 13.45 -8.26 2.69
C LYS A 172 13.71 -9.24 1.55
N ASN A 173 13.76 -10.56 1.83
CA ASN A 173 14.04 -11.61 0.86
C ASN A 173 12.82 -12.43 0.41
N VAL A 174 11.60 -12.09 0.84
CA VAL A 174 10.39 -12.78 0.37
C VAL A 174 10.34 -12.74 -1.17
N GLY A 175 10.02 -13.88 -1.78
CA GLY A 175 10.06 -14.07 -3.23
C GLY A 175 11.47 -14.33 -3.78
N ASN A 176 12.50 -14.49 -2.93
CA ASN A 176 13.91 -14.71 -3.30
C ASN A 176 14.50 -13.61 -4.20
N ILE A 177 14.01 -12.40 -4.06
CA ILE A 177 14.47 -11.21 -4.81
C ILE A 177 14.68 -10.06 -3.82
N ALA A 178 15.90 -9.52 -3.76
CA ALA A 178 16.24 -8.33 -2.98
C ALA A 178 17.35 -7.54 -3.71
N PRO A 179 17.23 -6.24 -3.90
CA PRO A 179 15.98 -5.46 -3.75
C PRO A 179 14.93 -5.81 -4.81
N LYS A 180 13.65 -5.60 -4.50
CA LYS A 180 12.53 -5.81 -5.42
C LYS A 180 12.29 -4.62 -6.34
N ILE A 181 12.57 -3.41 -5.82
CA ILE A 181 12.47 -2.12 -6.51
C ILE A 181 13.70 -1.28 -6.21
N ASN A 182 13.93 -0.21 -6.98
CA ASN A 182 14.98 0.77 -6.68
C ASN A 182 14.33 2.12 -6.38
N TYR A 183 15.04 3.00 -5.69
CA TYR A 183 14.57 4.36 -5.36
C TYR A 183 14.12 5.19 -6.56
N ARG A 184 14.79 5.02 -7.72
CA ARG A 184 14.42 5.70 -8.97
C ARG A 184 13.11 5.18 -9.60
N ASP A 185 12.66 4.00 -9.16
CA ASP A 185 11.44 3.34 -9.63
C ASP A 185 10.25 3.65 -8.70
N LEU A 186 10.44 4.54 -7.70
CA LEU A 186 9.45 4.93 -6.69
C LEU A 186 9.00 6.38 -6.90
N VAL A 187 7.70 6.60 -6.82
CA VAL A 187 7.06 7.93 -6.78
C VAL A 187 6.14 7.99 -5.58
N LEU A 188 6.34 8.98 -4.70
CA LEU A 188 5.43 9.28 -3.60
C LEU A 188 4.47 10.40 -4.02
N ILE A 189 3.19 10.26 -3.72
CA ILE A 189 2.16 11.27 -3.99
C ILE A 189 1.39 11.54 -2.71
N SER A 190 1.24 12.82 -2.36
CA SER A 190 0.58 13.31 -1.16
C SER A 190 1.39 13.18 0.14
N ALA A 191 2.60 12.63 0.10
CA ALA A 191 3.47 12.50 1.27
C ALA A 191 3.74 13.87 1.92
N ARG A 192 3.49 13.96 3.25
CA ARG A 192 3.53 15.22 4.00
C ARG A 192 3.82 15.07 5.49
N ASP A 193 3.77 13.84 6.03
CA ASP A 193 4.17 13.52 7.40
C ASP A 193 5.24 12.43 7.35
N MET A 194 6.48 12.82 7.57
CA MET A 194 7.66 11.97 7.46
C MET A 194 8.63 12.30 8.57
N GLU A 195 9.22 11.27 9.16
CA GLU A 195 10.27 11.45 10.14
C GLU A 195 11.64 11.67 9.49
N LYS A 196 12.55 12.28 10.24
CA LYS A 196 13.92 12.61 9.75
C LYS A 196 14.67 11.46 9.08
N PRO A 197 14.62 10.20 9.60
CA PRO A 197 15.26 9.08 8.92
C PRO A 197 14.70 8.79 7.52
N GLU A 198 13.40 8.99 7.32
CA GLU A 198 12.72 8.82 6.04
C GLU A 198 13.09 9.96 5.08
N GLU A 199 12.95 11.20 5.52
CA GLU A 199 13.37 12.39 4.74
C GLU A 199 14.82 12.26 4.27
N TYR A 200 15.70 11.74 5.14
CA TYR A 200 17.11 11.50 4.80
C TYR A 200 17.24 10.55 3.60
N LEU A 201 16.59 9.38 3.65
CA LEU A 201 16.65 8.40 2.56
C LEU A 201 16.07 8.95 1.26
N LEU A 202 14.91 9.58 1.33
CA LEU A 202 14.22 10.13 0.16
C LEU A 202 15.05 11.21 -0.53
N LYS A 203 15.68 12.10 0.27
CA LYS A 203 16.57 13.15 -0.24
C LYS A 203 17.88 12.60 -0.79
N LYS A 204 18.54 11.69 -0.05
CA LYS A 204 19.80 11.04 -0.45
C LYS A 204 19.66 10.36 -1.80
N ASN A 205 18.54 9.63 -1.99
CA ASN A 205 18.28 8.83 -3.18
C ASN A 205 17.47 9.58 -4.26
N LYS A 206 17.18 10.88 -4.04
CA LYS A 206 16.44 11.75 -4.97
C LYS A 206 15.11 11.15 -5.43
N VAL A 207 14.37 10.54 -4.50
CA VAL A 207 13.06 9.96 -4.78
C VAL A 207 12.11 11.03 -5.29
N LYS A 208 11.31 10.69 -6.28
CA LYS A 208 10.31 11.59 -6.84
C LYS A 208 9.13 11.72 -5.90
N ILE A 209 8.86 12.94 -5.46
CA ILE A 209 7.74 13.24 -4.56
C ILE A 209 6.86 14.32 -5.19
N PHE A 210 5.55 14.14 -5.13
CA PHE A 210 4.54 15.15 -5.37
C PHE A 210 3.75 15.33 -4.06
N THR A 211 4.02 16.40 -3.34
CA THR A 211 3.23 16.76 -2.16
C THR A 211 1.79 17.10 -2.54
N THR A 212 0.86 17.11 -1.59
CA THR A 212 -0.52 17.56 -1.86
C THR A 212 -0.54 18.98 -2.43
N ALA A 213 0.34 19.86 -1.96
CA ALA A 213 0.49 21.21 -2.49
C ALA A 213 0.96 21.21 -3.96
N ASP A 214 1.87 20.30 -4.33
CA ASP A 214 2.29 20.12 -5.73
C ASP A 214 1.16 19.63 -6.60
N VAL A 215 0.37 18.65 -6.14
CA VAL A 215 -0.80 18.13 -6.85
C VAL A 215 -1.80 19.25 -7.13
N ARG A 216 -2.11 20.09 -6.13
CA ARG A 216 -3.05 21.22 -6.28
C ARG A 216 -2.51 22.30 -7.20
N LYS A 217 -1.23 22.65 -7.10
CA LYS A 217 -0.59 23.70 -7.91
C LYS A 217 -0.55 23.35 -9.38
N ARG A 218 -0.29 22.08 -9.73
CA ARG A 218 -0.15 21.64 -11.13
C ARG A 218 -1.41 20.99 -11.73
N GLY A 219 -2.34 20.58 -10.86
CA GLY A 219 -3.52 19.81 -11.23
C GLY A 219 -3.27 18.30 -11.20
N VAL A 220 -4.33 17.54 -10.92
CA VAL A 220 -4.27 16.07 -10.81
C VAL A 220 -3.86 15.45 -12.16
N GLU A 221 -4.44 15.89 -13.27
CA GLU A 221 -4.17 15.35 -14.60
C GLU A 221 -2.68 15.50 -14.97
N ARG A 222 -2.09 16.65 -14.66
CA ARG A 222 -0.67 16.88 -14.92
C ARG A 222 0.21 16.04 -14.00
N THR A 223 -0.20 15.83 -12.73
CA THR A 223 0.51 14.94 -11.81
C THR A 223 0.51 13.49 -12.31
N VAL A 224 -0.61 12.99 -12.83
CA VAL A 224 -0.71 11.67 -13.46
C VAL A 224 0.29 11.55 -14.61
N ILE A 225 0.25 12.51 -15.55
CA ILE A 225 1.15 12.51 -16.72
C ILE A 225 2.62 12.50 -16.27
N ASP A 226 3.00 13.42 -15.39
CA ASP A 226 4.40 13.54 -14.92
C ASP A 226 4.86 12.29 -14.17
N THR A 227 3.98 11.61 -13.41
CA THR A 227 4.26 10.35 -12.73
C THR A 227 4.51 9.23 -13.73
N LEU A 228 3.63 9.07 -14.72
CA LEU A 228 3.75 8.02 -15.73
C LEU A 228 4.96 8.24 -16.66
N VAL A 229 5.26 9.48 -17.01
CA VAL A 229 6.48 9.83 -17.77
C VAL A 229 7.75 9.52 -16.94
N TYR A 230 7.74 9.84 -15.64
CA TYR A 230 8.88 9.52 -14.77
C TYR A 230 9.14 8.01 -14.68
N LEU A 231 8.09 7.19 -14.64
CA LEU A 231 8.18 5.73 -14.57
C LEU A 231 8.17 5.04 -15.95
N ASP A 232 8.31 5.77 -17.05
CA ASP A 232 8.23 5.17 -18.39
C ASP A 232 9.34 4.13 -18.67
N HIS A 233 10.46 4.21 -17.94
CA HIS A 233 11.54 3.25 -17.99
C HIS A 233 11.23 1.91 -17.29
N CYS A 234 10.10 1.81 -16.55
CA CYS A 234 9.63 0.60 -15.90
C CYS A 234 8.77 -0.23 -16.87
N ASP A 235 8.84 -1.55 -16.73
CA ASP A 235 8.05 -2.48 -17.54
C ASP A 235 6.62 -2.65 -16.98
N LEU A 236 6.51 -2.63 -15.66
CA LEU A 236 5.28 -2.78 -14.89
C LEU A 236 5.16 -1.66 -13.87
N ILE A 237 3.93 -1.35 -13.48
CA ILE A 237 3.62 -0.35 -12.44
C ILE A 237 2.63 -0.96 -11.43
N TYR A 238 2.94 -0.80 -10.16
CA TYR A 238 2.06 -1.04 -9.03
C TYR A 238 1.61 0.29 -8.42
N VAL A 239 0.33 0.39 -8.06
CA VAL A 239 -0.24 1.57 -7.40
C VAL A 239 -0.77 1.18 -6.04
N SER A 240 -0.20 1.75 -4.97
CA SER A 240 -0.73 1.65 -3.61
C SER A 240 -1.45 2.93 -3.24
N PHE A 241 -2.65 2.80 -2.70
CA PHE A 241 -3.49 3.89 -2.24
C PHE A 241 -3.83 3.68 -0.77
N ASP A 242 -3.14 4.44 0.09
CA ASP A 242 -3.53 4.61 1.48
C ASP A 242 -4.62 5.67 1.58
N VAL A 243 -5.70 5.33 2.29
CA VAL A 243 -6.82 6.27 2.45
C VAL A 243 -6.46 7.48 3.31
N ASP A 244 -5.39 7.42 4.11
CA ASP A 244 -4.90 8.57 4.88
C ASP A 244 -4.20 9.63 4.02
N SER A 245 -3.92 9.33 2.73
CA SER A 245 -3.55 10.34 1.74
C SER A 245 -4.62 11.41 1.58
N MET A 246 -5.89 11.08 1.88
CA MET A 246 -7.00 12.02 1.90
C MET A 246 -6.97 12.91 3.16
N ASP A 247 -7.64 14.05 3.05
CA ASP A 247 -7.77 14.99 4.17
C ASP A 247 -8.75 14.46 5.22
N PRO A 248 -8.46 14.57 6.54
CA PRO A 248 -9.37 14.15 7.60
C PRO A 248 -10.73 14.86 7.61
N THR A 249 -10.88 15.93 6.84
CA THR A 249 -12.19 16.59 6.64
C THR A 249 -13.13 15.75 5.74
N ALA A 250 -12.59 14.87 4.90
CA ALA A 250 -13.38 13.91 4.13
C ALA A 250 -13.85 12.76 5.03
N SER A 251 -12.95 12.16 5.79
CA SER A 251 -13.22 11.17 6.84
C SER A 251 -12.00 10.98 7.73
N ARG A 252 -12.23 10.57 8.98
CA ARG A 252 -11.18 10.17 9.94
C ARG A 252 -11.04 8.66 10.06
N GLY A 253 -11.67 7.90 9.19
CA GLY A 253 -11.72 6.44 9.23
C GLY A 253 -10.41 5.75 8.82
N THR A 254 -9.28 6.19 9.41
CA THR A 254 -7.94 5.62 9.23
C THR A 254 -7.12 5.73 10.51
N GLY A 255 -6.04 4.95 10.63
CA GLY A 255 -5.21 4.87 11.83
C GLY A 255 -4.37 6.11 12.11
N THR A 256 -3.88 6.76 11.07
CA THR A 256 -2.91 7.87 11.13
C THR A 256 -3.31 9.06 10.25
N PRO A 257 -4.47 9.70 10.53
CA PRO A 257 -4.98 10.80 9.71
C PRO A 257 -4.09 12.04 9.81
N VAL A 258 -3.71 12.61 8.66
CA VAL A 258 -2.87 13.82 8.54
C VAL A 258 -3.64 14.90 7.78
N ALA A 259 -3.65 16.13 8.32
CA ALA A 259 -4.30 17.28 7.68
C ALA A 259 -3.61 17.69 6.36
N GLN A 260 -4.30 18.48 5.55
CA GLN A 260 -3.87 18.97 4.24
C GLN A 260 -3.71 17.86 3.19
N GLY A 261 -4.49 16.78 3.31
CA GLY A 261 -4.56 15.67 2.37
C GLY A 261 -5.33 15.98 1.10
N LEU A 262 -5.47 14.98 0.23
CA LEU A 262 -6.28 15.03 -0.98
C LEU A 262 -7.78 15.06 -0.61
N THR A 263 -8.57 15.72 -1.44
CA THR A 263 -10.02 15.50 -1.41
C THR A 263 -10.36 14.14 -2.03
N GLU A 264 -11.52 13.58 -1.71
CA GLU A 264 -12.05 12.35 -2.33
C GLU A 264 -12.14 12.45 -3.86
N ARG A 265 -12.42 13.66 -4.37
CA ARG A 265 -12.46 13.95 -5.80
C ARG A 265 -11.08 13.95 -6.44
N GLU A 266 -10.06 14.54 -5.78
CA GLU A 266 -8.67 14.53 -6.23
C GLU A 266 -8.13 13.10 -6.24
N ALA A 267 -8.38 12.33 -5.16
CA ALA A 267 -7.98 10.93 -5.04
C ALA A 267 -8.61 10.05 -6.14
N GLY A 268 -9.92 10.17 -6.36
CA GLY A 268 -10.63 9.41 -7.38
C GLY A 268 -10.14 9.70 -8.80
N LYS A 269 -9.84 10.98 -9.13
CA LYS A 269 -9.27 11.36 -10.42
C LYS A 269 -7.83 10.85 -10.58
N LEU A 270 -7.02 10.93 -9.52
CA LEU A 270 -5.65 10.44 -9.52
C LEU A 270 -5.61 8.94 -9.79
N MET A 271 -6.38 8.15 -9.03
CA MET A 271 -6.46 6.71 -9.20
C MET A 271 -6.97 6.32 -10.58
N SER A 272 -8.09 6.89 -11.04
CA SER A 272 -8.62 6.57 -12.37
C SER A 272 -7.64 6.91 -13.49
N GLY A 273 -6.94 8.04 -13.39
CA GLY A 273 -5.95 8.45 -14.39
C GLY A 273 -4.72 7.56 -14.44
N LEU A 274 -4.20 7.12 -13.27
CA LEU A 274 -3.03 6.23 -13.20
C LEU A 274 -3.37 4.82 -13.72
N ILE A 275 -4.53 4.29 -13.36
CA ILE A 275 -4.93 2.90 -13.67
C ILE A 275 -5.19 2.68 -15.17
N THR A 276 -5.45 3.72 -15.96
CA THR A 276 -5.57 3.60 -17.43
C THR A 276 -4.25 3.22 -18.11
N ASN A 277 -3.10 3.40 -17.47
CA ASN A 277 -1.83 3.04 -18.08
C ASN A 277 -1.69 1.51 -18.21
N GLN A 278 -1.35 1.02 -19.39
CA GLN A 278 -1.25 -0.41 -19.70
C GLN A 278 -0.18 -1.14 -18.90
N LYS A 279 0.85 -0.42 -18.40
CA LYS A 279 1.90 -0.98 -17.54
C LYS A 279 1.40 -1.26 -16.12
N VAL A 280 0.26 -0.70 -15.70
CA VAL A 280 -0.29 -0.99 -14.37
C VAL A 280 -0.77 -2.43 -14.32
N CYS A 281 -0.13 -3.22 -13.46
CA CYS A 281 -0.37 -4.66 -13.30
C CYS A 281 -1.14 -5.02 -12.03
N CYS A 282 -1.18 -4.11 -11.05
CA CYS A 282 -1.86 -4.31 -9.76
C CYS A 282 -2.15 -2.95 -9.14
N PHE A 283 -3.23 -2.83 -8.37
CA PHE A 283 -3.39 -1.75 -7.41
C PHE A 283 -4.00 -2.25 -6.10
N GLU A 284 -3.78 -1.51 -5.02
CA GLU A 284 -4.38 -1.81 -3.74
C GLU A 284 -4.94 -0.57 -3.04
N ILE A 285 -5.88 -0.81 -2.12
CA ILE A 285 -6.47 0.17 -1.21
C ILE A 285 -6.29 -0.35 0.21
N VAL A 286 -5.74 0.50 1.10
CA VAL A 286 -5.36 0.10 2.47
C VAL A 286 -5.79 1.10 3.53
N GLU A 287 -5.69 0.70 4.80
CA GLU A 287 -5.86 1.52 6.02
C GLU A 287 -7.26 2.06 6.26
N VAL A 288 -8.29 1.51 5.59
CA VAL A 288 -9.69 1.82 5.95
C VAL A 288 -9.99 1.25 7.34
N ASN A 289 -10.32 2.12 8.29
CA ASN A 289 -10.61 1.72 9.67
C ASN A 289 -11.98 2.20 10.12
N PRO A 290 -13.03 1.37 10.01
CA PRO A 290 -14.40 1.77 10.34
C PRO A 290 -14.62 2.03 11.84
N THR A 291 -13.72 1.54 12.72
CA THR A 291 -13.85 1.79 14.17
C THR A 291 -13.45 3.22 14.56
N LEU A 292 -12.72 3.91 13.71
CA LEU A 292 -12.31 5.31 13.87
C LEU A 292 -13.15 6.26 13.01
N ASP A 293 -14.05 5.70 12.20
CA ASP A 293 -14.86 6.42 11.23
C ASP A 293 -16.21 6.86 11.81
N ARG A 294 -16.85 7.76 11.09
CA ARG A 294 -18.22 8.16 11.34
C ARG A 294 -19.09 7.72 10.16
N GLU A 295 -20.11 6.92 10.45
CA GLU A 295 -21.13 6.50 9.45
C GLU A 295 -20.52 5.82 8.20
N ASN A 296 -19.40 5.12 8.35
CA ASN A 296 -18.71 4.39 7.28
C ASN A 296 -18.18 5.26 6.11
N GLN A 297 -17.98 6.57 6.31
CA GLN A 297 -17.62 7.53 5.25
C GLN A 297 -16.33 7.16 4.51
N MET A 298 -15.28 6.73 5.23
CA MET A 298 -14.01 6.36 4.58
C MET A 298 -14.19 5.16 3.65
N ALA A 299 -14.96 4.17 4.05
CA ALA A 299 -15.22 3.00 3.22
C ALA A 299 -16.09 3.35 1.99
N GLU A 300 -17.03 4.32 2.14
CA GLU A 300 -17.77 4.85 0.99
C GLU A 300 -16.84 5.53 -0.02
N HIS A 301 -15.93 6.40 0.44
CA HIS A 301 -14.94 7.04 -0.41
C HIS A 301 -14.00 6.02 -1.06
N ALA A 302 -13.51 5.04 -0.29
CA ALA A 302 -12.67 3.97 -0.80
C ALA A 302 -13.39 3.14 -1.89
N PHE A 303 -14.68 2.84 -1.69
CA PHE A 303 -15.48 2.14 -2.67
C PHE A 303 -15.72 2.97 -3.94
N GLU A 304 -16.02 4.27 -3.82
CA GLU A 304 -16.15 5.15 -4.98
C GLU A 304 -14.85 5.22 -5.79
N ILE A 305 -13.69 5.31 -5.11
CA ILE A 305 -12.37 5.30 -5.74
C ILE A 305 -12.13 3.97 -6.44
N LEU A 306 -12.46 2.84 -5.80
CA LEU A 306 -12.38 1.51 -6.38
C LEU A 306 -13.19 1.39 -7.68
N ILE A 307 -14.43 1.88 -7.68
CA ILE A 307 -15.30 1.86 -8.87
C ILE A 307 -14.75 2.76 -9.97
N LYS A 308 -14.31 3.99 -9.63
CA LYS A 308 -13.71 4.92 -10.61
C LYS A 308 -12.45 4.31 -11.26
N ALA A 309 -11.57 3.71 -10.46
CA ALA A 309 -10.36 3.04 -10.93
C ALA A 309 -10.68 1.84 -11.83
N THR A 310 -11.59 0.96 -11.41
CA THR A 310 -11.93 -0.25 -12.18
C THR A 310 -12.76 0.02 -13.44
N ASN A 311 -13.59 1.07 -13.47
CA ASN A 311 -14.30 1.48 -14.67
C ASN A 311 -13.37 2.04 -15.75
N ALA A 312 -12.20 2.57 -15.36
CA ALA A 312 -11.19 3.04 -16.30
C ALA A 312 -10.69 1.92 -17.25
N PHE A 313 -10.72 0.65 -16.82
CA PHE A 313 -10.37 -0.51 -17.67
C PHE A 313 -11.43 -0.84 -18.75
N ARG A 314 -12.64 -0.28 -18.67
CA ARG A 314 -13.76 -0.63 -19.57
C ARG A 314 -13.95 0.36 -20.72
N ASN A 315 -13.26 1.49 -20.65
CA ASN A 315 -13.41 2.58 -21.63
C ASN A 315 -12.36 2.55 -22.74
N GLU A 316 -11.64 1.41 -22.90
CA GLU A 316 -10.72 1.15 -24.02
C GLU A 316 -11.30 0.19 -25.06
#